data_bb09d3af5492ab2687be7f29a654658f
#
_entry.id   bb09d3af5492ab2687be7f29a654658f
#
_cell.length_a   1.000
_cell.length_b   1.000
_cell.length_c   1.000
_cell.angle_alpha   90.00
_cell.angle_beta   90.00
_cell.angle_gamma   90.00
#
_symmetry.space_group_name_H-M   'P 1'
#
loop_
_entity.id
_entity.type
_entity.pdbx_description
1 polymer ?
#
loop_
_entity_poly.entity_id
_entity_poly.type
_entity_poly.pdbx_seq_one_letter_code
_entity_poly.pdbx_strand_id
1 'polypeptide(L)'
;MSQAVGVFGLLLLSLTASQADTSVSLNERGTAIETTNYGPVTMVVDNLAEIAVNVSDETTGQLQAKMDRTGQDIRGYIEVLVTSASAQLSDVIFETTNVLIANPDCNPAWSLDEINENVTTQVNGCTDGLVILLENFRQSGQQAMASVQGFVQKIAQLPAQCQLLEGAQPNPLASIGGSVCFINGMAEINVGMAQSMHNASLLLVQTHQAAEEQVMLAEQCLGAVVQQIGDYLRQEQDQCQQ
;
A
#
# COMPACT_ATOMS: atom_id res chain seq x y z
N MET A 1 -8.73 -7.77 12.54
CA MET A 1 -7.33 -8.22 12.56
C MET A 1 -7.12 -9.68 12.99
N SER A 2 -8.07 -10.30 13.69
CA SER A 2 -7.96 -11.68 14.21
C SER A 2 -8.30 -12.79 13.20
N GLN A 3 -8.92 -12.47 12.05
CA GLN A 3 -9.41 -13.49 11.10
C GLN A 3 -8.37 -14.01 10.10
N ALA A 4 -7.38 -13.19 9.72
CA ALA A 4 -6.37 -13.62 8.73
C ALA A 4 -5.39 -14.64 9.29
N VAL A 5 -5.05 -14.55 10.59
CA VAL A 5 -4.17 -15.53 11.26
C VAL A 5 -4.89 -16.87 11.47
N GLY A 6 -6.22 -16.85 11.61
CA GLY A 6 -7.02 -18.05 11.78
C GLY A 6 -7.13 -18.94 10.55
N VAL A 7 -7.07 -18.36 9.33
CA VAL A 7 -7.21 -19.12 8.08
C VAL A 7 -5.98 -19.96 7.78
N PHE A 8 -4.78 -19.45 8.06
CA PHE A 8 -3.53 -20.22 7.88
C PHE A 8 -3.37 -21.32 8.94
N GLY A 9 -3.82 -21.09 10.17
CA GLY A 9 -3.81 -22.12 11.24
C GLY A 9 -4.79 -23.27 10.98
N LEU A 10 -5.93 -22.99 10.36
CA LEU A 10 -6.94 -24.00 10.03
C LEU A 10 -6.54 -24.90 8.86
N LEU A 11 -5.75 -24.40 7.89
CA LEU A 11 -5.24 -25.22 6.79
C LEU A 11 -4.25 -26.30 7.24
N LEU A 12 -3.50 -26.05 8.32
CA LEU A 12 -2.57 -27.04 8.89
C LEU A 12 -3.26 -28.08 9.78
N LEU A 13 -4.39 -27.74 10.41
CA LEU A 13 -5.13 -28.66 11.28
C LEU A 13 -6.09 -29.61 10.53
N SER A 14 -6.48 -29.26 9.30
CA SER A 14 -7.35 -30.13 8.49
C SER A 14 -6.63 -31.30 7.80
N LEU A 15 -5.30 -31.30 7.81
CA LEU A 15 -4.48 -32.33 7.18
C LEU A 15 -4.38 -33.65 7.96
N THR A 16 -4.83 -33.69 9.22
CA THR A 16 -4.75 -34.90 10.06
C THR A 16 -6.01 -35.77 10.07
N ALA A 17 -7.10 -35.39 9.38
CA ALA A 17 -8.39 -36.04 9.52
C ALA A 17 -9.05 -36.52 8.21
N SER A 18 -8.36 -36.67 7.10
CA SER A 18 -8.97 -37.20 5.88
C SER A 18 -8.26 -38.44 5.32
N GLN A 19 -8.46 -39.56 5.99
CA GLN A 19 -8.58 -40.85 5.30
C GLN A 19 -10.08 -41.03 4.99
N ALA A 20 -10.50 -40.60 3.84
CA ALA A 20 -11.84 -40.91 3.32
C ALA A 20 -11.72 -41.24 1.84
N ASP A 21 -12.09 -42.48 1.52
CA ASP A 21 -12.37 -42.99 0.19
C ASP A 21 -13.14 -41.98 -0.65
N THR A 22 -12.57 -41.51 -1.73
CA THR A 22 -13.32 -40.82 -2.79
C THR A 22 -13.11 -41.57 -4.11
N SER A 23 -14.14 -42.35 -4.46
CA SER A 23 -14.35 -42.85 -5.79
C SER A 23 -14.59 -41.66 -6.75
N VAL A 24 -13.60 -41.38 -7.61
CA VAL A 24 -13.71 -40.36 -8.66
C VAL A 24 -14.48 -40.95 -9.84
N SER A 25 -15.64 -40.36 -10.15
CA SER A 25 -16.37 -40.63 -11.40
C SER A 25 -15.63 -39.98 -12.57
N LEU A 26 -15.15 -40.79 -13.51
CA LEU A 26 -14.56 -40.37 -14.75
C LEU A 26 -15.59 -39.68 -15.66
N ASN A 27 -15.33 -38.46 -16.04
CA ASN A 27 -16.06 -37.77 -17.08
C ASN A 27 -15.30 -37.93 -18.40
N GLU A 28 -15.94 -38.63 -19.36
CA GLU A 28 -15.41 -38.90 -20.70
C GLU A 28 -15.29 -37.60 -21.51
N ARG A 29 -14.08 -37.06 -21.64
CA ARG A 29 -13.65 -36.31 -22.82
C ARG A 29 -12.19 -36.68 -23.13
N GLY A 30 -12.04 -37.46 -24.19
CA GLY A 30 -10.75 -37.97 -24.64
C GLY A 30 -9.82 -36.87 -25.14
N THR A 31 -8.93 -36.46 -24.29
CA THR A 31 -7.56 -36.05 -24.62
C THR A 31 -6.67 -36.95 -23.81
N ALA A 32 -5.80 -37.72 -24.50
CA ALA A 32 -4.78 -38.51 -23.86
C ALA A 32 -3.82 -37.58 -23.12
N ILE A 33 -4.14 -37.34 -21.85
CA ILE A 33 -3.17 -36.80 -20.90
C ILE A 33 -2.22 -37.98 -20.67
N GLU A 34 -0.96 -37.82 -21.09
CA GLU A 34 0.09 -38.71 -20.63
C GLU A 34 0.03 -38.71 -19.11
N THR A 35 -0.49 -39.79 -18.56
CA THR A 35 -0.49 -40.05 -17.13
C THR A 35 0.94 -40.32 -16.72
N THR A 36 1.72 -39.26 -16.49
CA THR A 36 2.93 -39.37 -15.68
C THR A 36 2.49 -39.93 -14.34
N ASN A 37 3.02 -41.11 -13.97
CA ASN A 37 2.74 -41.78 -12.71
C ASN A 37 3.26 -40.93 -11.52
N TYR A 38 2.58 -39.84 -11.23
CA TYR A 38 2.79 -39.09 -9.99
C TYR A 38 2.19 -39.91 -8.85
N GLY A 39 2.99 -40.25 -7.84
CA GLY A 39 2.48 -40.91 -6.66
C GLY A 39 1.48 -39.99 -5.93
N PRO A 40 0.53 -40.54 -5.16
CA PRO A 40 -0.52 -39.78 -4.50
C PRO A 40 0.00 -38.63 -3.61
N VAL A 41 1.20 -38.75 -3.06
CA VAL A 41 1.87 -37.72 -2.27
C VAL A 41 2.25 -36.51 -3.11
N THR A 42 2.73 -36.68 -4.33
CA THR A 42 3.12 -35.61 -5.25
C THR A 42 1.90 -34.76 -5.65
N MET A 43 0.77 -35.42 -5.95
CA MET A 43 -0.48 -34.74 -6.29
C MET A 43 -1.01 -33.88 -5.12
N VAL A 44 -0.90 -34.37 -3.88
CA VAL A 44 -1.31 -33.63 -2.69
C VAL A 44 -0.41 -32.42 -2.47
N VAL A 45 0.90 -32.56 -2.67
CA VAL A 45 1.87 -31.48 -2.51
C VAL A 45 1.65 -30.39 -3.58
N ASP A 46 1.44 -30.77 -4.83
CA ASP A 46 1.16 -29.82 -5.91
C ASP A 46 -0.13 -29.04 -5.66
N ASN A 47 -1.20 -29.71 -5.27
CA ASN A 47 -2.46 -29.05 -4.92
C ASN A 47 -2.30 -28.09 -3.71
N LEU A 48 -1.54 -28.48 -2.70
CA LEU A 48 -1.28 -27.62 -1.54
C LEU A 48 -0.43 -26.40 -1.92
N ALA A 49 0.57 -26.57 -2.78
CA ALA A 49 1.37 -25.47 -3.27
C ALA A 49 0.52 -24.49 -4.11
N GLU A 50 -0.34 -25.01 -5.00
CA GLU A 50 -1.26 -24.20 -5.79
C GLU A 50 -2.24 -23.41 -4.93
N ILE A 51 -2.88 -24.05 -3.94
CA ILE A 51 -3.77 -23.38 -3.00
C ILE A 51 -3.01 -22.31 -2.22
N ALA A 52 -1.80 -22.60 -1.73
CA ALA A 52 -1.00 -21.63 -0.98
C ALA A 52 -0.60 -20.43 -1.83
N VAL A 53 -0.23 -20.63 -3.09
CA VAL A 53 0.06 -19.54 -4.04
C VAL A 53 -1.18 -18.68 -4.27
N ASN A 54 -2.34 -19.28 -4.58
CA ASN A 54 -3.57 -18.55 -4.85
C ASN A 54 -4.01 -17.69 -3.64
N VAL A 55 -3.97 -18.25 -2.42
CA VAL A 55 -4.31 -17.50 -1.18
C VAL A 55 -3.32 -16.38 -0.94
N SER A 56 -2.04 -16.61 -1.21
CA SER A 56 -0.99 -15.62 -1.03
C SER A 56 -1.10 -14.48 -2.04
N ASP A 57 -1.42 -14.77 -3.28
CA ASP A 57 -1.65 -13.78 -4.33
C ASP A 57 -2.86 -12.91 -4.02
N GLU A 58 -3.97 -13.50 -3.57
CA GLU A 58 -5.15 -12.75 -3.16
C GLU A 58 -4.85 -11.81 -1.99
N THR A 59 -4.16 -12.33 -0.97
CA THR A 59 -3.80 -11.52 0.22
C THR A 59 -2.82 -10.40 -0.14
N THR A 60 -1.89 -10.66 -1.05
CA THR A 60 -0.95 -9.67 -1.57
C THR A 60 -1.69 -8.57 -2.35
N GLY A 61 -2.65 -8.95 -3.19
CA GLY A 61 -3.50 -8.01 -3.92
C GLY A 61 -4.33 -7.11 -2.98
N GLN A 62 -4.90 -7.67 -1.91
CA GLN A 62 -5.63 -6.89 -0.90
C GLN A 62 -4.72 -5.91 -0.15
N LEU A 63 -3.50 -6.32 0.18
CA LEU A 63 -2.52 -5.45 0.83
C LEU A 63 -2.10 -4.31 -0.09
N GLN A 64 -1.81 -4.60 -1.36
CA GLN A 64 -1.49 -3.60 -2.38
C GLN A 64 -2.62 -2.56 -2.50
N ALA A 65 -3.87 -3.01 -2.63
CA ALA A 65 -5.02 -2.12 -2.73
C ALA A 65 -5.17 -1.19 -1.51
N LYS A 66 -4.88 -1.69 -0.30
CA LYS A 66 -4.87 -0.85 0.91
C LYS A 66 -3.74 0.18 0.90
N MET A 67 -2.54 -0.20 0.45
CA MET A 67 -1.41 0.73 0.32
C MET A 67 -1.70 1.83 -0.70
N ASP A 68 -2.24 1.46 -1.86
CA ASP A 68 -2.61 2.41 -2.91
C ASP A 68 -3.67 3.40 -2.41
N ARG A 69 -4.67 2.91 -1.68
CA ARG A 69 -5.71 3.75 -1.09
C ARG A 69 -5.13 4.72 -0.06
N THR A 70 -4.29 4.26 0.86
CA THR A 70 -3.64 5.14 1.84
C THR A 70 -2.81 6.23 1.15
N GLY A 71 -2.07 5.89 0.09
CA GLY A 71 -1.33 6.88 -0.70
C GLY A 71 -2.24 7.89 -1.42
N GLN A 72 -3.42 7.45 -1.89
CA GLN A 72 -4.43 8.34 -2.48
C GLN A 72 -5.06 9.26 -1.44
N ASP A 73 -5.36 8.76 -0.24
CA ASP A 73 -5.93 9.54 0.86
C ASP A 73 -4.96 10.68 1.26
N ILE A 74 -3.66 10.42 1.38
CA ILE A 74 -2.65 11.44 1.69
C ILE A 74 -2.59 12.51 0.58
N ARG A 75 -2.62 12.11 -0.70
CA ARG A 75 -2.68 13.06 -1.81
C ARG A 75 -3.94 13.92 -1.76
N GLY A 76 -5.07 13.31 -1.47
CA GLY A 76 -6.34 14.01 -1.30
C GLY A 76 -6.27 15.07 -0.19
N TYR A 77 -5.63 14.77 0.93
CA TYR A 77 -5.40 15.76 1.99
C TYR A 77 -4.57 16.95 1.50
N ILE A 78 -3.45 16.71 0.81
CA ILE A 78 -2.61 17.78 0.24
C ILE A 78 -3.43 18.65 -0.70
N GLU A 79 -4.17 18.05 -1.63
CA GLU A 79 -4.98 18.75 -2.62
C GLU A 79 -6.07 19.63 -1.96
N VAL A 80 -6.79 19.08 -0.99
CA VAL A 80 -7.84 19.82 -0.26
C VAL A 80 -7.24 21.00 0.51
N LEU A 81 -6.13 20.80 1.21
CA LEU A 81 -5.45 21.83 1.98
C LEU A 81 -4.96 22.97 1.09
N VAL A 82 -4.25 22.66 0.01
CA VAL A 82 -3.74 23.66 -0.94
C VAL A 82 -4.88 24.41 -1.62
N THR A 83 -5.92 23.70 -2.07
CA THR A 83 -7.07 24.32 -2.73
C THR A 83 -7.82 25.24 -1.78
N SER A 84 -8.05 24.82 -0.55
CA SER A 84 -8.76 25.65 0.46
C SER A 84 -7.98 26.92 0.80
N ALA A 85 -6.67 26.83 1.05
CA ALA A 85 -5.84 27.97 1.33
C ALA A 85 -5.75 28.95 0.13
N SER A 86 -5.59 28.40 -1.07
CA SER A 86 -5.53 29.19 -2.30
C SER A 86 -6.85 29.92 -2.56
N ALA A 87 -8.00 29.30 -2.28
CA ALA A 87 -9.31 29.95 -2.43
C ALA A 87 -9.46 31.14 -1.47
N GLN A 88 -9.11 30.94 -0.17
CA GLN A 88 -9.20 32.02 0.83
C GLN A 88 -8.28 33.21 0.48
N LEU A 89 -7.08 32.94 -0.01
CA LEU A 89 -6.14 33.98 -0.43
C LEU A 89 -6.58 34.69 -1.72
N SER A 90 -7.16 33.94 -2.66
CA SER A 90 -7.70 34.51 -3.90
C SER A 90 -8.77 35.57 -3.66
N ASP A 91 -9.66 35.36 -2.69
CA ASP A 91 -10.70 36.33 -2.34
C ASP A 91 -10.09 37.64 -1.81
N VAL A 92 -9.12 37.56 -0.91
CA VAL A 92 -8.43 38.74 -0.35
C VAL A 92 -7.61 39.47 -1.42
N ILE A 93 -6.89 38.74 -2.27
CA ILE A 93 -6.12 39.32 -3.38
C ILE A 93 -7.05 40.05 -4.37
N PHE A 94 -8.20 39.44 -4.67
CA PHE A 94 -9.19 40.05 -5.57
C PHE A 94 -9.78 41.33 -4.99
N GLU A 95 -10.16 41.34 -3.72
CA GLU A 95 -10.66 42.55 -3.03
C GLU A 95 -9.61 43.65 -3.04
N THR A 96 -8.37 43.35 -2.68
CA THR A 96 -7.27 44.34 -2.67
C THR A 96 -6.98 44.87 -4.08
N THR A 97 -6.99 44.01 -5.09
CA THR A 97 -6.78 44.40 -6.50
C THR A 97 -7.88 45.41 -6.95
N ASN A 98 -9.14 45.15 -6.58
CA ASN A 98 -10.24 46.06 -6.93
C ASN A 98 -10.06 47.44 -6.30
N VAL A 99 -9.59 47.55 -5.06
CA VAL A 99 -9.30 48.84 -4.39
C VAL A 99 -8.15 49.56 -5.08
N LEU A 100 -7.09 48.86 -5.47
CA LEU A 100 -5.95 49.42 -6.21
C LEU A 100 -6.37 49.97 -7.59
N ILE A 101 -7.22 49.24 -8.29
CA ILE A 101 -7.76 49.71 -9.61
C ILE A 101 -8.61 50.95 -9.43
N ALA A 102 -9.38 51.06 -8.32
CA ALA A 102 -10.22 52.22 -8.05
C ALA A 102 -9.41 53.46 -7.61
N ASN A 103 -8.18 53.26 -7.13
CA ASN A 103 -7.30 54.35 -6.65
C ASN A 103 -5.97 54.34 -7.44
N PRO A 104 -5.93 54.90 -8.65
CA PRO A 104 -4.77 54.84 -9.57
C PRO A 104 -3.52 55.57 -9.01
N ASP A 105 -3.68 56.47 -8.03
CA ASP A 105 -2.58 57.15 -7.36
C ASP A 105 -1.87 56.26 -6.31
N CYS A 106 -2.49 55.16 -5.96
CA CYS A 106 -1.90 54.17 -5.07
C CYS A 106 -0.87 53.32 -5.77
N ASN A 107 0.36 53.38 -5.32
CA ASN A 107 1.47 52.60 -5.88
C ASN A 107 1.96 51.61 -4.80
N PRO A 108 1.41 50.38 -4.73
CA PRO A 108 1.84 49.40 -3.76
C PRO A 108 3.31 49.03 -3.96
N ALA A 109 3.98 48.68 -2.87
CA ALA A 109 5.40 48.27 -2.92
C ALA A 109 5.64 46.90 -3.54
N TRP A 110 4.59 46.18 -3.96
CA TRP A 110 4.61 44.81 -4.46
C TRP A 110 3.85 44.66 -5.78
N SER A 111 4.20 43.63 -6.55
CA SER A 111 3.47 43.19 -7.72
C SER A 111 2.60 41.98 -7.41
N LEU A 112 1.50 41.77 -8.16
CA LEU A 112 0.65 40.58 -8.04
C LEU A 112 1.43 39.28 -8.27
N ASP A 113 2.44 39.32 -9.14
CA ASP A 113 3.26 38.15 -9.44
C ASP A 113 4.13 37.76 -8.22
N GLU A 114 4.73 38.76 -7.53
CA GLU A 114 5.51 38.53 -6.30
C GLU A 114 4.64 37.98 -5.18
N ILE A 115 3.41 38.45 -5.01
CA ILE A 115 2.49 37.88 -4.02
C ILE A 115 2.13 36.46 -4.36
N ASN A 116 1.76 36.18 -5.61
CA ASN A 116 1.40 34.83 -6.05
C ASN A 116 2.54 33.83 -5.87
N GLU A 117 3.78 34.24 -6.17
CA GLU A 117 4.96 33.39 -5.97
C GLU A 117 5.21 33.14 -4.48
N ASN A 118 5.10 34.17 -3.65
CA ASN A 118 5.27 34.06 -2.20
C ASN A 118 4.19 33.18 -1.56
N VAL A 119 2.92 33.39 -1.93
CA VAL A 119 1.78 32.56 -1.50
C VAL A 119 2.02 31.11 -1.87
N THR A 120 2.37 30.84 -3.13
CA THR A 120 2.59 29.47 -3.62
C THR A 120 3.72 28.79 -2.85
N THR A 121 4.81 29.50 -2.61
CA THR A 121 5.96 28.99 -1.86
C THR A 121 5.60 28.65 -0.41
N GLN A 122 4.88 29.53 0.27
CA GLN A 122 4.49 29.32 1.66
C GLN A 122 3.45 28.21 1.80
N VAL A 123 2.44 28.18 0.93
CA VAL A 123 1.41 27.13 0.91
C VAL A 123 2.01 25.76 0.67
N ASN A 124 2.93 25.64 -0.31
CA ASN A 124 3.64 24.40 -0.56
C ASN A 124 4.51 24.00 0.65
N GLY A 125 5.24 24.94 1.23
CA GLY A 125 6.05 24.68 2.44
C GLY A 125 5.24 24.13 3.61
N CYS A 126 3.98 24.56 3.77
CA CYS A 126 3.09 24.03 4.82
C CYS A 126 2.71 22.54 4.58
N THR A 127 2.71 22.08 3.34
CA THR A 127 2.35 20.69 2.98
C THR A 127 3.54 19.77 2.78
N ASP A 128 4.77 20.26 2.87
CA ASP A 128 6.00 19.48 2.66
C ASP A 128 6.07 18.23 3.55
N GLY A 129 5.61 18.31 4.79
CA GLY A 129 5.55 17.17 5.70
C GLY A 129 4.70 16.02 5.18
N LEU A 130 3.56 16.31 4.55
CA LEU A 130 2.69 15.31 3.89
C LEU A 130 3.33 14.75 2.62
N VAL A 131 4.01 15.58 1.83
CA VAL A 131 4.73 15.14 0.63
C VAL A 131 5.85 14.16 0.98
N ILE A 132 6.65 14.50 2.00
CA ILE A 132 7.72 13.63 2.50
C ILE A 132 7.16 12.33 3.07
N LEU A 133 6.06 12.40 3.83
CA LEU A 133 5.38 11.22 4.37
C LEU A 133 4.91 10.29 3.25
N LEU A 134 4.29 10.85 2.21
CA LEU A 134 3.81 10.08 1.04
C LEU A 134 4.95 9.35 0.33
N GLU A 135 6.08 10.04 0.09
CA GLU A 135 7.22 9.41 -0.59
C GLU A 135 7.87 8.32 0.26
N ASN A 136 8.05 8.54 1.57
CA ASN A 136 8.55 7.54 2.50
C ASN A 136 7.62 6.33 2.59
N PHE A 137 6.31 6.56 2.64
CA PHE A 137 5.31 5.50 2.63
C PHE A 137 5.36 4.68 1.34
N ARG A 138 5.46 5.34 0.18
CA ARG A 138 5.56 4.68 -1.11
C ARG A 138 6.80 3.78 -1.20
N GLN A 139 7.95 4.28 -0.77
CA GLN A 139 9.20 3.52 -0.78
C GLN A 139 9.13 2.31 0.17
N SER A 140 8.68 2.53 1.41
CA SER A 140 8.54 1.46 2.41
C SER A 140 7.48 0.44 2.01
N GLY A 141 6.38 0.89 1.40
CA GLY A 141 5.33 0.04 0.85
C GLY A 141 5.83 -0.88 -0.27
N GLN A 142 6.62 -0.34 -1.20
CA GLN A 142 7.24 -1.16 -2.26
C GLN A 142 8.16 -2.23 -1.67
N GLN A 143 8.95 -1.91 -0.65
CA GLN A 143 9.81 -2.88 0.02
C GLN A 143 9.01 -3.98 0.73
N ALA A 144 7.93 -3.60 1.43
CA ALA A 144 7.05 -4.54 2.10
C ALA A 144 6.38 -5.49 1.10
N MET A 145 5.88 -4.97 -0.02
CA MET A 145 5.28 -5.76 -1.09
C MET A 145 6.27 -6.71 -1.74
N ALA A 146 7.48 -6.24 -2.05
CA ALA A 146 8.54 -7.09 -2.60
C ALA A 146 8.89 -8.26 -1.66
N SER A 147 8.92 -8.02 -0.34
CA SER A 147 9.14 -9.06 0.65
C SER A 147 8.04 -10.13 0.62
N VAL A 148 6.75 -9.71 0.60
CA VAL A 148 5.62 -10.65 0.53
C VAL A 148 5.64 -11.46 -0.78
N GLN A 149 5.86 -10.79 -1.92
CA GLN A 149 5.97 -11.45 -3.24
C GLN A 149 7.13 -12.45 -3.29
N GLY A 150 8.25 -12.16 -2.62
CA GLY A 150 9.36 -13.08 -2.49
C GLY A 150 8.98 -14.39 -1.79
N PHE A 151 8.09 -14.36 -0.81
CA PHE A 151 7.56 -15.58 -0.18
C PHE A 151 6.60 -16.33 -1.10
N VAL A 152 5.75 -15.67 -1.87
CA VAL A 152 4.89 -16.30 -2.88
C VAL A 152 5.73 -17.07 -3.90
N GLN A 153 6.81 -16.47 -4.40
CA GLN A 153 7.74 -17.14 -5.32
C GLN A 153 8.43 -18.35 -4.68
N LYS A 154 8.81 -18.27 -3.41
CA LYS A 154 9.39 -19.42 -2.69
C LYS A 154 8.39 -20.56 -2.55
N ILE A 155 7.11 -20.28 -2.29
CA ILE A 155 6.06 -21.32 -2.27
C ILE A 155 5.98 -22.03 -3.62
N ALA A 156 5.92 -21.26 -4.71
CA ALA A 156 5.83 -21.83 -6.07
C ALA A 156 7.04 -22.68 -6.45
N GLN A 157 8.23 -22.38 -5.93
CA GLN A 157 9.46 -23.10 -6.21
C GLN A 157 9.71 -24.30 -5.28
N LEU A 158 9.02 -24.36 -4.15
CA LEU A 158 9.29 -25.34 -3.09
C LEU A 158 9.12 -26.79 -3.54
N PRO A 159 8.11 -27.19 -4.35
CA PRO A 159 7.98 -28.55 -4.86
C PRO A 159 9.21 -28.98 -5.69
N ALA A 160 9.73 -28.11 -6.54
CA ALA A 160 10.92 -28.37 -7.33
C ALA A 160 12.18 -28.47 -6.45
N GLN A 161 12.35 -27.59 -5.48
CA GLN A 161 13.49 -27.61 -4.54
C GLN A 161 13.52 -28.89 -3.70
N CYS A 162 12.37 -29.42 -3.35
CA CYS A 162 12.26 -30.66 -2.58
C CYS A 162 12.27 -31.91 -3.45
N GLN A 163 12.57 -31.78 -4.77
CA GLN A 163 12.66 -32.91 -5.74
C GLN A 163 11.36 -33.71 -5.84
N LEU A 164 10.22 -33.08 -5.63
CA LEU A 164 8.91 -33.75 -5.71
C LEU A 164 8.37 -33.84 -7.13
N LEU A 165 8.89 -33.02 -8.06
CA LEU A 165 8.46 -32.96 -9.47
C LEU A 165 9.28 -33.85 -10.42
N GLU A 166 10.45 -34.32 -10.03
CA GLU A 166 11.26 -35.19 -10.88
C GLU A 166 10.72 -36.60 -10.77
N GLY A 167 10.31 -37.16 -11.93
CA GLY A 167 9.88 -38.53 -12.12
C GLY A 167 10.95 -39.58 -11.85
N ALA A 168 11.73 -39.40 -10.80
CA ALA A 168 12.72 -40.37 -10.33
C ALA A 168 11.98 -41.56 -9.72
N GLN A 169 12.44 -42.73 -10.12
CA GLN A 169 12.03 -44.06 -9.70
C GLN A 169 11.41 -44.13 -8.31
N PRO A 170 10.39 -44.98 -8.08
CA PRO A 170 9.66 -45.07 -6.83
C PRO A 170 10.54 -45.60 -5.70
N ASN A 171 11.42 -44.76 -5.21
CA ASN A 171 12.12 -45.06 -3.96
C ASN A 171 11.28 -44.45 -2.82
N PRO A 172 10.57 -45.25 -2.02
CA PRO A 172 9.68 -44.76 -0.97
C PRO A 172 10.42 -43.90 0.06
N LEU A 173 11.71 -44.10 0.24
CA LEU A 173 12.53 -43.29 1.15
C LEU A 173 12.81 -41.88 0.59
N ALA A 174 12.96 -41.71 -0.72
CA ALA A 174 13.14 -40.42 -1.36
C ALA A 174 11.84 -39.57 -1.28
N SER A 175 10.69 -40.21 -1.43
CA SER A 175 9.38 -39.55 -1.29
C SER A 175 9.10 -39.06 0.14
N ILE A 176 9.55 -39.77 1.17
CA ILE A 176 9.43 -39.30 2.57
C ILE A 176 10.35 -38.11 2.81
N GLY A 177 11.60 -38.13 2.30
CA GLY A 177 12.55 -37.02 2.42
C GLY A 177 12.03 -35.74 1.75
N GLY A 178 11.48 -35.85 0.56
CA GLY A 178 10.86 -34.74 -0.17
C GLY A 178 9.65 -34.16 0.56
N SER A 179 8.79 -35.00 1.14
CA SER A 179 7.64 -34.54 1.92
C SER A 179 8.03 -33.80 3.20
N VAL A 180 9.04 -34.25 3.91
CA VAL A 180 9.60 -33.57 5.10
C VAL A 180 10.23 -32.24 4.71
N CYS A 181 11.00 -32.19 3.60
CA CYS A 181 11.54 -30.95 3.05
C CYS A 181 10.42 -29.94 2.76
N PHE A 182 9.36 -30.36 2.08
CA PHE A 182 8.24 -29.50 1.71
C PHE A 182 7.50 -28.97 2.95
N ILE A 183 7.16 -29.81 3.92
CA ILE A 183 6.47 -29.39 5.14
C ILE A 183 7.31 -28.38 5.94
N ASN A 184 8.60 -28.63 6.11
CA ASN A 184 9.49 -27.71 6.81
C ASN A 184 9.66 -26.40 6.05
N GLY A 185 9.84 -26.44 4.72
CA GLY A 185 9.94 -25.25 3.88
C GLY A 185 8.66 -24.42 3.92
N MET A 186 7.49 -25.05 3.85
CA MET A 186 6.19 -24.35 4.00
C MET A 186 6.03 -23.70 5.36
N ALA A 187 6.45 -24.39 6.45
CA ALA A 187 6.38 -23.82 7.78
C ALA A 187 7.26 -22.56 7.92
N GLU A 188 8.49 -22.60 7.41
CA GLU A 188 9.41 -21.46 7.42
C GLU A 188 8.87 -20.29 6.57
N ILE A 189 8.39 -20.57 5.37
CA ILE A 189 7.79 -19.57 4.46
C ILE A 189 6.57 -18.93 5.10
N ASN A 190 5.67 -19.70 5.72
CA ASN A 190 4.48 -19.20 6.38
C ASN A 190 4.82 -18.24 7.55
N VAL A 191 5.82 -18.56 8.36
CA VAL A 191 6.28 -17.68 9.44
C VAL A 191 6.83 -16.38 8.87
N GLY A 192 7.70 -16.45 7.85
CA GLY A 192 8.28 -15.27 7.22
C GLY A 192 7.23 -14.39 6.53
N MET A 193 6.28 -15.01 5.83
CA MET A 193 5.17 -14.31 5.19
C MET A 193 4.26 -13.60 6.21
N ALA A 194 3.88 -14.30 7.28
CA ALA A 194 3.06 -13.72 8.35
C ALA A 194 3.75 -12.51 8.99
N GLN A 195 5.07 -12.59 9.20
CA GLN A 195 5.84 -11.48 9.73
C GLN A 195 5.92 -10.30 8.75
N SER A 196 6.12 -10.55 7.46
CA SER A 196 6.13 -9.50 6.43
C SER A 196 4.77 -8.81 6.30
N MET A 197 3.67 -9.55 6.36
CA MET A 197 2.32 -9.00 6.37
C MET A 197 2.02 -8.19 7.62
N HIS A 198 2.50 -8.65 8.78
CA HIS A 198 2.37 -7.89 10.02
C HIS A 198 3.10 -6.55 9.92
N ASN A 199 4.35 -6.55 9.43
CA ASN A 199 5.13 -5.33 9.24
C ASN A 199 4.46 -4.37 8.25
N ALA A 200 3.92 -4.88 7.15
CA ALA A 200 3.16 -4.08 6.18
C ALA A 200 1.88 -3.48 6.79
N SER A 201 1.19 -4.23 7.65
CA SER A 201 0.01 -3.73 8.37
C SER A 201 0.37 -2.65 9.40
N LEU A 202 1.51 -2.80 10.09
CA LEU A 202 2.03 -1.77 10.99
C LEU A 202 2.39 -0.50 10.23
N LEU A 203 3.04 -0.62 9.07
CA LEU A 203 3.34 0.52 8.19
C LEU A 203 2.08 1.30 7.83
N LEU A 204 0.98 0.62 7.44
CA LEU A 204 -0.29 1.27 7.14
C LEU A 204 -0.85 2.06 8.33
N VAL A 205 -0.85 1.46 9.53
CA VAL A 205 -1.36 2.11 10.76
C VAL A 205 -0.50 3.32 11.13
N GLN A 206 0.82 3.16 11.12
CA GLN A 206 1.74 4.25 11.46
C GLN A 206 1.65 5.39 10.46
N THR A 207 1.53 5.09 9.17
CA THR A 207 1.37 6.11 8.13
C THR A 207 0.05 6.87 8.29
N HIS A 208 -1.04 6.19 8.62
CA HIS A 208 -2.33 6.84 8.84
C HIS A 208 -2.26 7.82 10.03
N GLN A 209 -1.69 7.40 11.16
CA GLN A 209 -1.49 8.26 12.33
C GLN A 209 -0.59 9.46 12.03
N ALA A 210 0.53 9.22 11.32
CA ALA A 210 1.43 10.30 10.92
C ALA A 210 0.76 11.26 9.93
N ALA A 211 -0.11 10.77 9.04
CA ALA A 211 -0.86 11.62 8.11
C ALA A 211 -1.83 12.54 8.85
N GLU A 212 -2.57 12.03 9.84
CA GLU A 212 -3.48 12.84 10.67
C GLU A 212 -2.71 13.95 11.41
N GLU A 213 -1.53 13.63 11.97
CA GLU A 213 -0.68 14.62 12.63
C GLU A 213 -0.16 15.68 11.65
N GLN A 214 0.32 15.26 10.47
CA GLN A 214 0.82 16.18 9.46
C GLN A 214 -0.29 17.04 8.85
N VAL A 215 -1.51 16.53 8.69
CA VAL A 215 -2.69 17.33 8.26
C VAL A 215 -2.95 18.45 9.27
N MET A 216 -2.99 18.15 10.56
CA MET A 216 -3.22 19.15 11.60
C MET A 216 -2.13 20.23 11.61
N LEU A 217 -0.86 19.85 11.46
CA LEU A 217 0.25 20.80 11.36
C LEU A 217 0.16 21.68 10.10
N ALA A 218 -0.19 21.08 8.97
CA ALA A 218 -0.38 21.79 7.71
C ALA A 218 -1.56 22.78 7.79
N GLU A 219 -2.69 22.39 8.39
CA GLU A 219 -3.84 23.29 8.63
C GLU A 219 -3.45 24.51 9.47
N GLN A 220 -2.71 24.30 10.55
CA GLN A 220 -2.24 25.41 11.41
C GLN A 220 -1.28 26.32 10.64
N CYS A 221 -0.35 25.76 9.87
CA CYS A 221 0.59 26.52 9.05
C CYS A 221 -0.15 27.34 8.00
N LEU A 222 -1.06 26.71 7.23
CA LEU A 222 -1.85 27.38 6.19
C LEU A 222 -2.75 28.47 6.77
N GLY A 223 -3.37 28.23 7.93
CA GLY A 223 -4.16 29.25 8.64
C GLY A 223 -3.32 30.48 8.99
N ALA A 224 -2.09 30.29 9.46
CA ALA A 224 -1.16 31.38 9.76
C ALA A 224 -0.73 32.14 8.48
N VAL A 225 -0.45 31.43 7.38
CA VAL A 225 -0.11 32.01 6.07
C VAL A 225 -1.26 32.86 5.54
N VAL A 226 -2.49 32.32 5.55
CA VAL A 226 -3.69 33.04 5.09
C VAL A 226 -3.90 34.32 5.91
N GLN A 227 -3.78 34.21 7.23
CA GLN A 227 -3.92 35.35 8.11
C GLN A 227 -2.84 36.42 7.87
N GLN A 228 -1.57 36.00 7.81
CA GLN A 228 -0.44 36.94 7.63
C GLN A 228 -0.53 37.68 6.30
N ILE A 229 -0.82 36.99 5.21
CA ILE A 229 -0.95 37.58 3.87
C ILE A 229 -2.21 38.46 3.82
N GLY A 230 -3.32 37.98 4.39
CA GLY A 230 -4.55 38.74 4.48
C GLY A 230 -4.40 40.04 5.25
N ASP A 231 -3.73 40.04 6.40
CA ASP A 231 -3.48 41.23 7.20
C ASP A 231 -2.54 42.20 6.48
N TYR A 232 -1.51 41.69 5.79
CA TYR A 232 -0.62 42.52 4.98
C TYR A 232 -1.38 43.22 3.84
N LEU A 233 -2.18 42.50 3.08
CA LEU A 233 -2.96 43.05 1.98
C LEU A 233 -4.01 44.09 2.46
N ARG A 234 -4.68 43.86 3.59
CA ARG A 234 -5.60 44.84 4.18
C ARG A 234 -4.88 46.11 4.64
N GLN A 235 -3.70 45.97 5.23
CA GLN A 235 -2.89 47.12 5.62
C GLN A 235 -2.53 47.99 4.41
N GLU A 236 -2.11 47.40 3.32
CA GLU A 236 -1.84 48.11 2.07
C GLU A 236 -3.09 48.78 1.50
N GLN A 237 -4.25 48.10 1.56
CA GLN A 237 -5.54 48.63 1.15
C GLN A 237 -5.92 49.88 1.94
N ASP A 238 -5.77 49.84 3.28
CA ASP A 238 -6.07 50.98 4.17
C ASP A 238 -5.17 52.17 3.88
N GLN A 239 -3.90 51.94 3.53
CA GLN A 239 -2.97 53.02 3.14
C GLN A 239 -3.37 53.69 1.82
N CYS A 240 -3.96 52.92 0.90
CA CYS A 240 -4.42 53.44 -0.39
C CYS A 240 -5.73 54.22 -0.32
N GLN A 241 -6.47 54.16 0.77
CA GLN A 241 -7.74 54.86 0.98
C GLN A 241 -7.58 56.16 1.73
N GLN A 242 -6.40 56.45 2.28
CA GLN A 242 -6.07 57.70 2.98
C GLN A 242 -5.53 58.77 2.03
#